data_f7f61ad6972d9f932a29cdd89faba312
#
_entry.id   f7f61ad6972d9f932a29cdd89faba312
#
_cell.length_a   1.000
_cell.length_b   1.000
_cell.length_c   1.000
_cell.angle_alpha   90.00
_cell.angle_beta   90.00
_cell.angle_gamma   90.00
#
_symmetry.space_group_name_H-M   'P 1'
#
loop_
_entity.id
_entity.type
_entity.pdbx_description
1 polymer ?
#
loop_
_entity_poly.entity_id
_entity_poly.type
_entity_poly.pdbx_seq_one_letter_code
_entity_poly.pdbx_strand_id
1 'polypeptide(L)'
;VFINASGMIACFNLQGATLWSREVLSVNRTLPFLLGNRFVFTRQVYPPDPNGVFPHKYKDAPVKDWTQLQALDMQTGDVVWTTTCGLNMGNAVVPQKLSDGRQVVVVGRGGGHGPPEKPEGVSLVDLADGSTIWSLPLPGFMSTASYRLYNDKVCLFHKGDHLIVDGITGKILTQTSIVDNIPTSIFAEEKESDQTADLRVGKNKRMITQTSNLLVGKYHYFRSYVRPWLGRVNVETGQVQYLELPLQINARPETEDQYLYFDQSDGAMQLKEQTVTPNSMKNSRGFIVFGDKRSKGSGWGHIASATPTVAGEHLYVPVMNGTVFVIRWNASSLDARAVVDINDLGSAGESYHRASLSFSEGRIFAHTIRELICIKSDEE
;
A
#
# COMPACT_ATOMS: atom_id res chain seq x y z
N VAL A 1 20.33 17.11 -2.99
CA VAL A 1 19.28 16.72 -2.03
C VAL A 1 18.01 17.48 -2.36
N PHE A 2 16.86 16.78 -2.35
CA PHE A 2 15.56 17.40 -2.58
C PHE A 2 14.73 17.33 -1.29
N ILE A 3 14.06 18.43 -0.98
CA ILE A 3 13.10 18.53 0.12
C ILE A 3 11.77 18.98 -0.45
N ASN A 4 10.72 18.20 -0.15
CA ASN A 4 9.34 18.54 -0.48
C ASN A 4 8.57 18.70 0.85
N ALA A 5 8.36 19.92 1.26
CA ALA A 5 7.71 20.22 2.54
C ALA A 5 6.99 21.57 2.50
N SER A 6 5.87 21.66 3.21
CA SER A 6 5.18 22.91 3.51
C SER A 6 4.89 23.82 2.30
N GLY A 7 4.50 23.20 1.18
CA GLY A 7 4.16 23.95 -0.03
C GLY A 7 5.37 24.39 -0.87
N MET A 8 6.53 23.83 -0.61
CA MET A 8 7.77 24.14 -1.32
C MET A 8 8.52 22.88 -1.71
N ILE A 9 9.13 22.90 -2.89
CA ILE A 9 10.20 21.98 -3.28
C ILE A 9 11.49 22.77 -3.38
N ALA A 10 12.55 22.28 -2.74
CA ALA A 10 13.87 22.89 -2.81
C ALA A 10 14.93 21.84 -3.13
N CYS A 11 15.91 22.25 -3.90
CA CYS A 11 17.11 21.47 -4.22
C CYS A 11 18.32 22.08 -3.53
N PHE A 12 19.12 21.26 -2.88
CA PHE A 12 20.34 21.64 -2.19
C PHE A 12 21.52 20.86 -2.74
N ASN A 13 22.69 21.47 -2.72
CA ASN A 13 23.94 20.72 -2.90
C ASN A 13 24.28 19.92 -1.63
N LEU A 14 25.36 19.15 -1.66
CA LEU A 14 25.78 18.33 -0.52
C LEU A 14 26.34 19.17 0.65
N GLN A 15 26.67 20.43 0.42
CA GLN A 15 27.11 21.40 1.45
C GLN A 15 25.93 22.13 2.09
N GLY A 16 24.68 21.83 1.66
CA GLY A 16 23.45 22.44 2.20
C GLY A 16 23.10 23.80 1.56
N ALA A 17 23.83 24.28 0.56
CA ALA A 17 23.45 25.50 -0.15
C ALA A 17 22.25 25.24 -1.09
N THR A 18 21.28 26.13 -1.07
CA THR A 18 20.11 26.06 -1.95
C THR A 18 20.53 26.35 -3.38
N LEU A 19 20.26 25.40 -4.27
CA LEU A 19 20.47 25.57 -5.71
C LEU A 19 19.26 26.27 -6.34
N TRP A 20 18.06 25.83 -5.98
CA TRP A 20 16.79 26.46 -6.35
C TRP A 20 15.70 26.07 -5.36
N SER A 21 14.65 26.87 -5.32
CA SER A 21 13.43 26.56 -4.59
C SER A 21 12.20 27.02 -5.39
N ARG A 22 11.08 26.32 -5.20
CA ARG A 22 9.84 26.59 -5.90
C ARG A 22 8.65 26.39 -4.99
N GLU A 23 7.75 27.37 -4.95
CA GLU A 23 6.46 27.18 -4.32
C GLU A 23 5.60 26.24 -5.14
N VAL A 24 5.08 25.21 -4.52
CA VAL A 24 4.19 24.23 -5.13
C VAL A 24 3.19 23.73 -4.09
N LEU A 25 1.97 23.53 -4.50
CA LEU A 25 1.06 22.71 -3.73
C LEU A 25 1.39 21.26 -4.04
N SER A 26 1.95 20.54 -3.10
CA SER A 26 2.25 19.12 -3.25
C SER A 26 1.43 18.27 -2.30
N VAL A 27 1.13 17.05 -2.75
CA VAL A 27 0.48 16.05 -1.91
C VAL A 27 1.55 15.23 -1.22
N ASN A 28 1.70 15.39 0.10
CA ASN A 28 2.70 14.70 0.89
C ASN A 28 2.37 13.22 1.16
N ARG A 29 1.36 12.66 0.51
CA ARG A 29 0.98 11.25 0.68
C ARG A 29 1.67 10.31 -0.29
N THR A 30 2.29 10.85 -1.32
CA THR A 30 3.02 10.08 -2.33
C THR A 30 4.47 10.49 -2.31
N LEU A 31 5.36 9.49 -2.35
CA LEU A 31 6.78 9.77 -2.45
C LEU A 31 7.11 10.29 -3.84
N PRO A 32 7.87 11.38 -3.96
CA PRO A 32 8.45 11.78 -5.22
C PRO A 32 9.51 10.76 -5.67
N PHE A 33 9.84 10.74 -6.94
CA PHE A 33 10.90 9.90 -7.47
C PHE A 33 11.77 10.66 -8.46
N LEU A 34 12.98 10.15 -8.67
CA LEU A 34 13.93 10.67 -9.63
C LEU A 34 13.88 9.85 -10.92
N LEU A 35 13.92 10.51 -12.06
CA LEU A 35 13.91 9.90 -13.38
C LEU A 35 14.88 10.63 -14.31
N GLY A 36 16.08 10.06 -14.52
CA GLY A 36 17.16 10.78 -15.21
C GLY A 36 17.48 12.09 -14.51
N ASN A 37 17.33 13.21 -15.21
CA ASN A 37 17.53 14.55 -14.65
C ASN A 37 16.21 15.21 -14.17
N ARG A 38 15.18 14.43 -13.89
CA ARG A 38 13.86 14.92 -13.52
C ARG A 38 13.49 14.52 -12.10
N PHE A 39 12.90 15.46 -11.38
CA PHE A 39 12.24 15.25 -10.10
C PHE A 39 10.73 15.19 -10.35
N VAL A 40 10.11 14.02 -10.13
CA VAL A 40 8.69 13.80 -10.39
C VAL A 40 7.94 13.71 -9.07
N PHE A 41 6.87 14.47 -8.97
CA PHE A 41 6.05 14.55 -7.75
C PHE A 41 4.57 14.72 -8.08
N THR A 42 3.73 14.53 -7.07
CA THR A 42 2.30 14.75 -7.18
C THR A 42 1.96 16.20 -6.82
N ARG A 43 1.54 16.96 -7.82
CA ARG A 43 1.08 18.32 -7.68
C ARG A 43 -0.42 18.33 -7.35
N GLN A 44 -0.79 19.12 -6.34
CA GLN A 44 -2.18 19.43 -6.04
C GLN A 44 -2.47 20.87 -6.47
N VAL A 45 -3.59 21.10 -7.14
CA VAL A 45 -3.84 22.40 -7.77
C VAL A 45 -4.77 23.29 -6.95
N TYR A 46 -5.71 22.70 -6.19
CA TYR A 46 -6.62 23.52 -5.40
C TYR A 46 -6.14 23.65 -3.97
N PRO A 47 -6.05 24.90 -3.52
CA PRO A 47 -5.76 25.16 -2.12
C PRO A 47 -6.94 24.68 -1.24
N PRO A 48 -6.69 24.35 0.02
CA PRO A 48 -7.76 24.25 0.99
C PRO A 48 -8.51 25.60 1.06
N ASP A 49 -9.77 25.55 1.49
CA ASP A 49 -10.50 26.75 1.81
C ASP A 49 -9.83 27.52 2.99
N PRO A 50 -10.25 28.75 3.32
CA PRO A 50 -9.70 29.50 4.44
C PRO A 50 -9.75 28.80 5.80
N ASN A 51 -10.59 27.76 5.95
CA ASN A 51 -10.70 26.93 7.14
C ASN A 51 -9.84 25.68 7.06
N GLY A 52 -9.01 25.52 6.04
CA GLY A 52 -8.16 24.35 5.83
C GLY A 52 -8.89 23.11 5.28
N VAL A 53 -10.13 23.27 4.86
CA VAL A 53 -10.95 22.18 4.32
C VAL A 53 -10.74 22.10 2.82
N PHE A 54 -10.30 20.94 2.34
CA PHE A 54 -10.23 20.68 0.91
C PHE A 54 -11.65 20.55 0.34
N PRO A 55 -11.93 21.20 -0.78
CA PRO A 55 -13.24 21.12 -1.39
C PRO A 55 -13.49 19.70 -1.92
N HIS A 56 -14.06 18.85 -1.11
CA HIS A 56 -14.45 17.48 -1.47
C HIS A 56 -15.54 17.41 -2.55
N LYS A 57 -15.98 18.56 -3.07
CA LYS A 57 -17.21 18.66 -3.87
C LYS A 57 -17.04 19.29 -5.24
N TYR A 58 -15.83 19.45 -5.73
CA TYR A 58 -15.64 19.85 -7.13
C TYR A 58 -15.99 18.71 -8.08
N LYS A 59 -17.28 18.44 -8.24
CA LYS A 59 -17.73 17.36 -9.12
C LYS A 59 -17.38 17.59 -10.59
N ASP A 60 -17.11 18.82 -10.96
CA ASP A 60 -16.93 19.26 -12.35
C ASP A 60 -15.67 20.13 -12.52
N ALA A 61 -14.65 19.93 -11.67
CA ALA A 61 -13.40 20.66 -11.82
C ALA A 61 -12.74 20.33 -13.17
N PRO A 62 -12.29 21.33 -13.93
CA PRO A 62 -11.56 21.07 -15.18
C PRO A 62 -10.25 20.35 -14.88
N VAL A 63 -9.74 19.56 -15.85
CA VAL A 63 -8.53 18.73 -15.71
C VAL A 63 -7.33 19.52 -15.19
N LYS A 64 -7.20 20.79 -15.58
CA LYS A 64 -6.13 21.67 -15.09
C LYS A 64 -6.13 21.88 -13.57
N ASP A 65 -7.29 21.67 -12.94
CA ASP A 65 -7.47 21.83 -11.49
C ASP A 65 -7.42 20.48 -10.73
N TRP A 66 -7.14 19.38 -11.45
CA TRP A 66 -6.97 18.08 -10.84
C TRP A 66 -5.58 17.91 -10.22
N THR A 67 -5.48 16.96 -9.30
CA THR A 67 -4.18 16.47 -8.84
C THR A 67 -3.49 15.78 -10.03
N GLN A 68 -2.25 16.14 -10.31
CA GLN A 68 -1.50 15.68 -11.47
C GLN A 68 -0.06 15.34 -11.07
N LEU A 69 0.60 14.46 -11.82
CA LEU A 69 2.05 14.36 -11.76
C LEU A 69 2.67 15.53 -12.51
N GLN A 70 3.77 16.03 -11.95
CA GLN A 70 4.59 17.06 -12.58
C GLN A 70 6.06 16.68 -12.46
N ALA A 71 6.80 16.90 -13.52
CA ALA A 71 8.24 16.75 -13.53
C ALA A 71 8.91 18.13 -13.57
N LEU A 72 9.92 18.28 -12.72
CA LEU A 72 10.82 19.41 -12.71
C LEU A 72 12.20 18.98 -13.20
N ASP A 73 12.88 19.85 -13.90
CA ASP A 73 14.31 19.70 -14.16
C ASP A 73 15.08 19.79 -12.85
N MET A 74 15.97 18.85 -12.60
CA MET A 74 16.69 18.76 -11.33
C MET A 74 17.73 19.87 -11.14
N GLN A 75 18.20 20.50 -12.22
CA GLN A 75 19.22 21.55 -12.17
C GLN A 75 18.60 22.94 -11.99
N THR A 76 17.48 23.20 -12.69
CA THR A 76 16.87 24.55 -12.73
C THR A 76 15.62 24.67 -11.88
N GLY A 77 14.93 23.55 -11.59
CA GLY A 77 13.61 23.55 -10.95
C GLY A 77 12.47 23.90 -11.91
N ASP A 78 12.73 24.08 -13.20
CA ASP A 78 11.70 24.41 -14.17
C ASP A 78 10.78 23.23 -14.46
N VAL A 79 9.52 23.54 -14.76
CA VAL A 79 8.55 22.51 -15.14
C VAL A 79 8.90 21.96 -16.52
N VAL A 80 9.16 20.66 -16.60
CA VAL A 80 9.40 19.95 -17.85
C VAL A 80 8.07 19.51 -18.46
N TRP A 81 7.21 18.89 -17.65
CA TRP A 81 5.87 18.49 -18.06
C TRP A 81 4.92 18.37 -16.88
N THR A 82 3.64 18.38 -17.16
CA THR A 82 2.54 18.04 -16.25
C THR A 82 1.64 17.06 -16.97
N THR A 83 1.15 16.02 -16.28
CA THR A 83 0.31 15.00 -16.92
C THR A 83 -0.98 15.57 -17.48
N THR A 84 -1.44 15.00 -18.58
CA THR A 84 -2.71 15.38 -19.22
C THR A 84 -3.94 14.75 -18.56
N CYS A 85 -3.74 13.79 -17.66
CA CYS A 85 -4.79 13.19 -16.84
C CYS A 85 -4.57 13.50 -15.36
N GLY A 86 -5.64 13.44 -14.58
CA GLY A 86 -5.57 13.52 -13.12
C GLY A 86 -5.25 12.18 -12.47
N LEU A 87 -4.92 12.23 -11.19
CA LEU A 87 -4.79 11.06 -10.33
C LEU A 87 -5.35 11.35 -8.93
N ASN A 88 -5.73 10.30 -8.21
CA ASN A 88 -6.12 10.46 -6.82
C ASN A 88 -4.90 10.81 -5.95
N MET A 89 -5.06 11.77 -5.06
CA MET A 89 -4.00 12.22 -4.16
C MET A 89 -3.42 11.12 -3.26
N GLY A 90 -4.14 10.02 -3.06
CA GLY A 90 -3.67 8.85 -2.30
C GLY A 90 -3.07 7.74 -3.17
N ASN A 91 -2.93 7.97 -4.48
CA ASN A 91 -2.35 6.98 -5.38
C ASN A 91 -0.82 6.93 -5.21
N ALA A 92 -0.30 5.79 -4.83
CA ALA A 92 1.13 5.56 -4.73
C ALA A 92 1.69 5.23 -6.13
N VAL A 93 2.28 6.21 -6.78
CA VAL A 93 2.85 6.06 -8.12
C VAL A 93 4.19 5.35 -8.09
N VAL A 94 4.39 4.42 -9.02
CA VAL A 94 5.61 3.64 -9.15
C VAL A 94 6.06 3.66 -10.59
N PRO A 95 7.24 4.25 -10.90
CA PRO A 95 7.80 4.22 -12.23
C PRO A 95 8.17 2.79 -12.63
N GLN A 96 7.85 2.43 -13.86
CA GLN A 96 8.08 1.10 -14.42
C GLN A 96 8.50 1.22 -15.88
N LYS A 97 8.90 0.10 -16.48
CA LYS A 97 9.36 0.06 -17.86
C LYS A 97 8.60 -1.00 -18.63
N LEU A 98 8.12 -0.65 -19.79
CA LEU A 98 7.56 -1.58 -20.78
C LEU A 98 8.69 -2.28 -21.55
N SER A 99 8.37 -3.40 -22.19
CA SER A 99 9.32 -4.17 -22.98
C SER A 99 9.86 -3.39 -24.19
N ASP A 100 9.10 -2.43 -24.70
CA ASP A 100 9.52 -1.52 -25.78
C ASP A 100 10.48 -0.42 -25.31
N GLY A 101 10.80 -0.40 -24.01
CA GLY A 101 11.75 0.53 -23.40
C GLY A 101 11.14 1.80 -22.84
N ARG A 102 9.86 2.10 -23.09
CA ARG A 102 9.18 3.26 -22.50
C ARG A 102 9.13 3.18 -20.98
N GLN A 103 9.44 4.28 -20.34
CA GLN A 103 9.25 4.44 -18.90
C GLN A 103 7.86 5.00 -18.65
N VAL A 104 7.09 4.32 -17.85
CA VAL A 104 5.67 4.58 -17.64
C VAL A 104 5.28 4.54 -16.20
N VAL A 105 4.13 5.10 -15.89
CA VAL A 105 3.47 4.96 -14.60
C VAL A 105 1.98 4.74 -14.79
N VAL A 106 1.41 3.85 -13.99
CA VAL A 106 -0.04 3.70 -13.91
C VAL A 106 -0.56 4.64 -12.83
N VAL A 107 -1.51 5.48 -13.19
CA VAL A 107 -2.18 6.40 -12.26
C VAL A 107 -3.65 6.05 -12.13
N GLY A 108 -4.17 6.11 -10.91
CA GLY A 108 -5.56 5.82 -10.62
C GLY A 108 -6.37 7.08 -10.34
N ARG A 109 -7.61 7.11 -10.81
CA ARG A 109 -8.60 8.17 -10.61
C ARG A 109 -9.81 7.65 -9.84
N GLY A 110 -10.42 8.49 -9.03
CA GLY A 110 -11.56 8.16 -8.19
C GLY A 110 -11.17 7.70 -6.78
N GLY A 111 -12.14 7.48 -5.89
CA GLY A 111 -11.91 6.90 -4.58
C GLY A 111 -12.13 7.80 -3.37
N GLY A 112 -12.69 8.95 -3.50
CA GLY A 112 -13.31 9.70 -2.41
C GLY A 112 -12.41 10.51 -1.48
N HIS A 113 -11.11 10.59 -1.73
CA HIS A 113 -10.18 11.49 -1.05
C HIS A 113 -9.56 12.46 -2.04
N GLY A 114 -10.30 13.47 -2.38
CA GLY A 114 -9.88 14.49 -3.34
C GLY A 114 -10.98 14.80 -4.32
N PRO A 115 -10.72 15.66 -5.30
CA PRO A 115 -11.69 15.94 -6.32
C PRO A 115 -11.97 14.69 -7.14
N PRO A 116 -13.12 14.65 -7.71
CA PRO A 116 -13.50 13.56 -8.58
C PRO A 116 -12.73 13.67 -9.88
N GLU A 117 -11.54 13.07 -9.90
CA GLU A 117 -10.84 12.84 -11.15
C GLU A 117 -11.68 11.86 -11.98
N LYS A 118 -12.30 12.37 -13.02
CA LYS A 118 -13.21 11.59 -13.88
C LYS A 118 -12.67 11.49 -15.30
N PRO A 119 -13.00 10.39 -16.00
CA PRO A 119 -13.72 9.22 -15.49
C PRO A 119 -12.90 8.46 -14.47
N GLU A 120 -13.58 7.88 -13.45
CA GLU A 120 -12.94 6.97 -12.49
C GLU A 120 -12.31 5.80 -13.22
N GLY A 121 -11.15 5.35 -12.77
CA GLY A 121 -10.42 4.25 -13.39
C GLY A 121 -8.91 4.45 -13.34
N VAL A 122 -8.21 3.93 -14.32
CA VAL A 122 -6.74 4.02 -14.43
C VAL A 122 -6.31 4.60 -15.75
N SER A 123 -5.13 5.21 -15.78
CA SER A 123 -4.45 5.62 -17.00
C SER A 123 -2.99 5.18 -16.97
N LEU A 124 -2.43 4.87 -18.13
CA LEU A 124 -1.00 4.72 -18.30
C LEU A 124 -0.44 6.05 -18.84
N VAL A 125 0.60 6.53 -18.19
CA VAL A 125 1.27 7.79 -18.52
C VAL A 125 2.69 7.51 -18.97
N ASP A 126 3.11 8.12 -20.06
CA ASP A 126 4.49 8.15 -20.50
C ASP A 126 5.29 9.15 -19.65
N LEU A 127 6.38 8.70 -19.04
CA LEU A 127 7.23 9.54 -18.21
C LEU A 127 8.22 10.39 -19.03
N ALA A 128 8.27 10.19 -20.34
CA ALA A 128 9.08 11.02 -21.22
C ALA A 128 8.52 12.45 -21.34
N ASP A 129 7.19 12.58 -21.37
CA ASP A 129 6.52 13.87 -21.63
C ASP A 129 5.24 14.11 -20.81
N GLY A 130 4.84 13.17 -19.95
CA GLY A 130 3.62 13.24 -19.14
C GLY A 130 2.33 12.96 -19.92
N SER A 131 2.41 12.53 -21.16
CA SER A 131 1.25 12.23 -21.98
C SER A 131 0.53 10.96 -21.52
N THR A 132 -0.79 10.93 -21.70
CA THR A 132 -1.60 9.74 -21.43
C THR A 132 -1.57 8.80 -22.62
N ILE A 133 -0.99 7.60 -22.44
CA ILE A 133 -0.93 6.57 -23.50
C ILE A 133 -2.33 5.99 -23.72
N TRP A 134 -3.01 5.60 -22.63
CA TRP A 134 -4.39 5.14 -22.64
C TRP A 134 -5.09 5.41 -21.32
N SER A 135 -6.41 5.37 -21.34
CA SER A 135 -7.28 5.47 -20.16
C SER A 135 -8.32 4.38 -20.18
N LEU A 136 -8.48 3.70 -19.04
CA LEU A 136 -9.49 2.66 -18.79
C LEU A 136 -10.49 3.17 -17.75
N PRO A 137 -11.73 3.48 -18.14
CA PRO A 137 -12.80 3.82 -17.21
C PRO A 137 -13.22 2.60 -16.38
N LEU A 138 -13.27 2.76 -15.06
CA LEU A 138 -13.71 1.75 -14.11
C LEU A 138 -14.64 2.41 -13.08
N PRO A 139 -15.97 2.45 -13.32
CA PRO A 139 -16.91 3.12 -12.43
C PRO A 139 -16.87 2.59 -10.99
N GLY A 140 -16.75 3.49 -10.03
CA GLY A 140 -16.60 3.15 -8.62
C GLY A 140 -15.18 2.68 -8.24
N PHE A 141 -14.18 2.99 -9.05
CA PHE A 141 -12.79 2.61 -8.80
C PHE A 141 -12.25 3.30 -7.55
N MET A 142 -11.54 2.55 -6.75
CA MET A 142 -10.88 3.01 -5.52
C MET A 142 -9.38 3.08 -5.75
N SER A 143 -8.88 4.23 -6.10
CA SER A 143 -7.56 4.43 -6.68
C SER A 143 -6.42 4.71 -5.70
N THR A 144 -6.57 4.40 -4.43
CA THR A 144 -5.53 4.64 -3.41
C THR A 144 -4.47 3.54 -3.32
N ALA A 145 -4.28 2.77 -4.38
CA ALA A 145 -3.31 1.67 -4.46
C ALA A 145 -2.09 2.05 -5.29
N SER A 146 -1.04 1.24 -5.21
CA SER A 146 0.01 1.19 -6.21
C SER A 146 -0.36 0.15 -7.28
N TYR A 147 0.05 0.39 -8.51
CA TYR A 147 -0.18 -0.51 -9.64
C TYR A 147 1.14 -1.01 -10.18
N ARG A 148 1.18 -2.27 -10.56
CA ARG A 148 2.40 -2.95 -11.00
C ARG A 148 2.23 -3.52 -12.40
N LEU A 149 3.34 -3.60 -13.12
CA LEU A 149 3.44 -4.28 -14.40
C LEU A 149 4.04 -5.68 -14.19
N TYR A 150 3.48 -6.64 -14.90
CA TYR A 150 4.03 -7.98 -15.08
C TYR A 150 4.04 -8.29 -16.57
N ASN A 151 5.22 -8.35 -17.19
CA ASN A 151 5.36 -8.61 -18.64
C ASN A 151 4.39 -7.76 -19.48
N ASP A 152 4.49 -6.45 -19.36
CA ASP A 152 3.62 -5.45 -20.01
C ASP A 152 2.13 -5.55 -19.66
N LYS A 153 1.77 -6.23 -18.62
CA LYS A 153 0.40 -6.33 -18.14
C LYS A 153 0.25 -5.54 -16.84
N VAL A 154 -0.72 -4.67 -16.77
CA VAL A 154 -1.06 -3.94 -15.54
C VAL A 154 -1.92 -4.84 -14.67
N CYS A 155 -1.47 -5.11 -13.45
CA CYS A 155 -2.19 -5.86 -12.44
C CYS A 155 -2.86 -4.91 -11.47
N LEU A 156 -4.17 -5.02 -11.30
CA LEU A 156 -4.94 -4.16 -10.40
C LEU A 156 -6.18 -4.87 -9.83
N PHE A 157 -6.75 -4.29 -8.79
CA PHE A 157 -7.97 -4.78 -8.15
C PHE A 157 -9.10 -3.78 -8.37
N HIS A 158 -10.27 -4.30 -8.72
CA HIS A 158 -11.48 -3.51 -8.86
C HIS A 158 -12.68 -4.25 -8.28
N LYS A 159 -13.32 -3.67 -7.26
CA LYS A 159 -14.42 -4.31 -6.51
C LYS A 159 -13.96 -5.65 -5.92
N GLY A 160 -14.55 -6.75 -6.33
CA GLY A 160 -14.20 -8.11 -5.92
C GLY A 160 -13.36 -8.87 -6.94
N ASP A 161 -12.70 -8.20 -7.87
CA ASP A 161 -11.97 -8.82 -8.96
C ASP A 161 -10.51 -8.35 -9.02
N HIS A 162 -9.66 -9.26 -9.48
CA HIS A 162 -8.32 -8.96 -9.97
C HIS A 162 -8.39 -8.82 -11.51
N LEU A 163 -7.93 -7.69 -12.00
CA LEU A 163 -7.91 -7.39 -13.43
C LEU A 163 -6.47 -7.43 -13.94
N ILE A 164 -6.29 -8.03 -15.09
CA ILE A 164 -5.07 -7.91 -15.90
C ILE A 164 -5.42 -7.09 -17.13
N VAL A 165 -4.72 -5.97 -17.29
CA VAL A 165 -4.93 -5.02 -18.41
C VAL A 165 -3.68 -5.03 -19.26
N ASP A 166 -3.86 -5.09 -20.57
CA ASP A 166 -2.77 -4.94 -21.55
C ASP A 166 -2.12 -3.56 -21.41
N GLY A 167 -0.83 -3.53 -21.10
CA GLY A 167 -0.10 -2.28 -20.86
C GLY A 167 0.12 -1.44 -22.11
N ILE A 168 0.01 -2.03 -23.30
CA ILE A 168 0.16 -1.30 -24.56
C ILE A 168 -1.17 -0.67 -25.01
N THR A 169 -2.27 -1.43 -24.89
CA THR A 169 -3.58 -1.03 -25.44
C THR A 169 -4.59 -0.57 -24.41
N GLY A 170 -4.38 -0.84 -23.13
CA GLY A 170 -5.33 -0.55 -22.05
C GLY A 170 -6.57 -1.46 -22.04
N LYS A 171 -6.57 -2.56 -22.79
CA LYS A 171 -7.69 -3.52 -22.81
C LYS A 171 -7.62 -4.49 -21.65
N ILE A 172 -8.75 -4.80 -21.03
CA ILE A 172 -8.83 -5.87 -20.03
C ILE A 172 -8.61 -7.20 -20.73
N LEU A 173 -7.59 -7.95 -20.30
CA LEU A 173 -7.26 -9.28 -20.79
C LEU A 173 -7.95 -10.37 -19.98
N THR A 174 -7.93 -10.22 -18.65
CA THR A 174 -8.56 -11.17 -17.73
C THR A 174 -9.20 -10.45 -16.55
N GLN A 175 -10.27 -11.06 -16.04
CA GLN A 175 -10.94 -10.65 -14.82
C GLN A 175 -11.19 -11.91 -13.98
N THR A 176 -10.61 -11.96 -12.79
CA THR A 176 -10.67 -13.10 -11.90
C THR A 176 -11.31 -12.68 -10.58
N SER A 177 -12.38 -13.37 -10.17
CA SER A 177 -12.96 -13.12 -8.85
C SER A 177 -11.97 -13.47 -7.74
N ILE A 178 -11.82 -12.56 -6.77
CA ILE A 178 -11.04 -12.78 -5.55
C ILE A 178 -11.94 -12.96 -4.33
N VAL A 179 -13.23 -13.15 -4.54
CA VAL A 179 -14.24 -13.23 -3.47
C VAL A 179 -15.12 -14.47 -3.54
N ASP A 180 -15.24 -15.11 -4.69
CA ASP A 180 -16.16 -16.23 -4.90
C ASP A 180 -15.47 -17.58 -4.72
N ASN A 181 -15.86 -18.35 -3.71
CA ASN A 181 -15.40 -19.73 -3.48
C ASN A 181 -13.89 -19.92 -3.52
N ILE A 182 -13.17 -19.05 -2.82
CA ILE A 182 -11.70 -19.05 -2.85
C ILE A 182 -11.15 -20.05 -1.82
N PRO A 183 -10.16 -20.89 -2.19
CA PRO A 183 -9.44 -21.72 -1.24
C PRO A 183 -8.80 -20.90 -0.14
N THR A 184 -9.08 -21.23 1.11
CA THR A 184 -8.56 -20.56 2.30
C THR A 184 -7.86 -21.57 3.20
N SER A 185 -6.70 -21.17 3.70
CA SER A 185 -5.95 -21.92 4.73
C SER A 185 -5.88 -21.09 6.00
N ILE A 186 -5.90 -21.75 7.15
CA ILE A 186 -5.83 -21.10 8.46
C ILE A 186 -4.48 -21.39 9.08
N PHE A 187 -3.74 -20.37 9.47
CA PHE A 187 -2.39 -20.53 10.02
C PHE A 187 -2.36 -21.34 11.32
N ALA A 188 -3.39 -21.22 12.15
CA ALA A 188 -3.46 -21.93 13.44
C ALA A 188 -3.77 -23.43 13.33
N GLU A 189 -4.12 -23.93 12.16
CA GLU A 189 -4.45 -25.32 11.92
C GLU A 189 -3.33 -26.02 11.15
N GLU A 190 -2.76 -27.09 11.72
CA GLU A 190 -1.76 -27.94 11.03
C GLU A 190 -2.35 -28.72 9.85
N LYS A 191 -3.66 -28.76 9.74
CA LYS A 191 -4.37 -29.42 8.64
C LYS A 191 -4.75 -28.43 7.57
N GLU A 192 -4.46 -28.78 6.31
CA GLU A 192 -5.07 -28.14 5.17
C GLU A 192 -6.59 -28.17 5.36
N SER A 193 -7.16 -27.04 5.68
CA SER A 193 -8.60 -26.91 5.59
C SER A 193 -8.92 -26.64 4.13
N ASP A 194 -9.48 -27.61 3.42
CA ASP A 194 -10.09 -27.46 2.09
C ASP A 194 -11.35 -26.55 2.17
N GLN A 195 -11.30 -25.52 2.98
CA GLN A 195 -12.41 -24.59 3.10
C GLN A 195 -12.35 -23.63 1.92
N THR A 196 -13.44 -23.52 1.25
CA THR A 196 -13.68 -22.42 0.33
C THR A 196 -14.54 -21.36 1.03
N ALA A 197 -14.12 -20.11 0.94
CA ALA A 197 -14.86 -19.01 1.52
C ALA A 197 -15.49 -18.15 0.43
N ASP A 198 -16.79 -17.86 0.60
CA ASP A 198 -17.42 -16.75 -0.08
C ASP A 198 -17.11 -15.47 0.70
N LEU A 199 -16.26 -14.64 0.12
CA LEU A 199 -15.76 -13.42 0.75
C LEU A 199 -16.62 -12.20 0.44
N ARG A 200 -17.79 -12.39 -0.12
CA ARG A 200 -18.76 -11.32 -0.33
C ARG A 200 -19.24 -10.81 1.02
N VAL A 201 -18.62 -9.75 1.48
CA VAL A 201 -18.99 -9.12 2.75
C VAL A 201 -19.95 -7.98 2.48
N GLY A 202 -21.23 -8.16 2.84
CA GLY A 202 -22.28 -7.17 3.05
C GLY A 202 -22.19 -5.83 2.28
N LYS A 203 -22.75 -4.78 2.83
CA LYS A 203 -22.78 -3.44 2.22
C LYS A 203 -21.40 -2.77 2.06
N ASN A 204 -20.38 -3.20 2.80
CA ASN A 204 -19.03 -2.70 2.69
C ASN A 204 -18.18 -3.57 1.75
N LYS A 205 -18.32 -3.34 0.47
CA LYS A 205 -17.67 -4.07 -0.62
C LYS A 205 -16.15 -3.86 -0.76
N ARG A 206 -15.48 -3.37 0.26
CA ARG A 206 -14.03 -3.16 0.24
C ARG A 206 -13.33 -4.42 0.68
N MET A 207 -12.99 -5.27 -0.29
CA MET A 207 -12.38 -6.57 0.00
C MET A 207 -10.87 -6.51 0.24
N ILE A 208 -10.20 -5.48 -0.24
CA ILE A 208 -8.76 -5.37 -0.18
C ILE A 208 -8.32 -4.08 0.49
N THR A 209 -7.16 -4.09 1.13
CA THR A 209 -6.44 -2.88 1.50
C THR A 209 -5.78 -2.29 0.27
N GLN A 210 -6.24 -1.15 -0.13
CA GLN A 210 -5.89 -0.52 -1.39
C GLN A 210 -4.40 -0.19 -1.53
N THR A 211 -3.72 0.06 -0.41
CA THR A 211 -2.30 0.42 -0.39
C THR A 211 -1.36 -0.75 -0.15
N SER A 212 -1.87 -1.92 0.26
CA SER A 212 -1.06 -3.03 0.74
C SER A 212 -1.01 -4.18 -0.26
N ASN A 213 -0.64 -3.90 -1.50
CA ASN A 213 -0.42 -4.92 -2.50
C ASN A 213 1.05 -4.95 -2.97
N LEU A 214 1.51 -6.12 -3.37
CA LEU A 214 2.86 -6.34 -3.85
C LEU A 214 2.86 -7.40 -4.95
N LEU A 215 3.40 -7.07 -6.10
CA LEU A 215 3.68 -8.04 -7.15
C LEU A 215 5.12 -8.51 -7.03
N VAL A 216 5.30 -9.83 -6.86
CA VAL A 216 6.60 -10.48 -6.81
C VAL A 216 6.58 -11.76 -7.64
N GLY A 217 7.51 -11.87 -8.59
CA GLY A 217 7.44 -12.92 -9.60
C GLY A 217 6.07 -12.94 -10.26
N LYS A 218 5.44 -14.09 -10.34
CA LYS A 218 4.10 -14.28 -10.90
C LYS A 218 2.95 -14.14 -9.90
N TYR A 219 3.23 -13.73 -8.65
CA TYR A 219 2.23 -13.63 -7.59
C TYR A 219 1.95 -12.19 -7.23
N HIS A 220 0.67 -11.79 -7.28
CA HIS A 220 0.20 -10.51 -6.79
C HIS A 220 -0.40 -10.69 -5.41
N TYR A 221 0.34 -10.31 -4.38
CA TYR A 221 -0.06 -10.37 -2.99
C TYR A 221 -0.87 -9.15 -2.62
N PHE A 222 -1.85 -9.35 -1.76
CA PHE A 222 -2.69 -8.28 -1.21
C PHE A 222 -3.21 -8.66 0.17
N ARG A 223 -3.70 -7.68 0.92
CA ARG A 223 -4.37 -7.91 2.19
C ARG A 223 -5.85 -7.65 2.06
N SER A 224 -6.66 -8.45 2.74
CA SER A 224 -8.07 -8.15 2.90
C SER A 224 -8.28 -6.93 3.78
N TYR A 225 -9.22 -6.06 3.43
CA TYR A 225 -9.60 -4.90 4.24
C TYR A 225 -10.41 -5.29 5.47
N VAL A 226 -11.21 -6.34 5.39
CA VAL A 226 -12.23 -6.71 6.37
C VAL A 226 -11.94 -8.01 7.11
N ARG A 227 -10.90 -8.74 6.70
CA ARG A 227 -10.53 -10.04 7.27
C ARG A 227 -9.02 -10.11 7.50
N PRO A 228 -8.54 -10.95 8.43
CA PRO A 228 -7.12 -11.13 8.71
C PRO A 228 -6.44 -12.01 7.65
N TRP A 229 -6.69 -11.76 6.40
CA TRP A 229 -6.22 -12.60 5.31
C TRP A 229 -5.17 -11.92 4.46
N LEU A 230 -4.12 -12.68 4.19
CA LEU A 230 -3.19 -12.44 3.11
C LEU A 230 -3.69 -13.22 1.90
N GLY A 231 -3.97 -12.52 0.82
CA GLY A 231 -4.36 -13.12 -0.45
C GLY A 231 -3.20 -13.09 -1.45
N ARG A 232 -3.21 -14.01 -2.39
CA ARG A 232 -2.37 -13.94 -3.59
C ARG A 232 -3.13 -14.39 -4.82
N VAL A 233 -2.83 -13.76 -5.94
CA VAL A 233 -3.27 -14.16 -7.26
C VAL A 233 -2.04 -14.57 -8.07
N ASN A 234 -2.07 -15.75 -8.66
CA ASN A 234 -1.11 -16.11 -9.70
C ASN A 234 -1.54 -15.42 -11.00
N VAL A 235 -0.78 -14.43 -11.46
CA VAL A 235 -1.15 -13.61 -12.61
C VAL A 235 -1.06 -14.33 -13.95
N GLU A 236 -0.44 -15.52 -13.99
CA GLU A 236 -0.36 -16.34 -15.19
C GLU A 236 -1.57 -17.27 -15.33
N THR A 237 -2.03 -17.83 -14.21
CA THR A 237 -3.10 -18.85 -14.19
C THR A 237 -4.45 -18.32 -13.71
N GLY A 238 -4.47 -17.17 -13.03
CA GLY A 238 -5.65 -16.66 -12.35
C GLY A 238 -5.98 -17.36 -11.03
N GLN A 239 -5.16 -18.30 -10.58
CA GLN A 239 -5.40 -18.99 -9.30
C GLN A 239 -5.32 -18.01 -8.13
N VAL A 240 -6.34 -18.04 -7.28
CA VAL A 240 -6.43 -17.21 -6.06
C VAL A 240 -6.34 -18.11 -4.84
N GLN A 241 -5.60 -17.67 -3.84
CA GLN A 241 -5.47 -18.36 -2.55
C GLN A 241 -5.46 -17.34 -1.41
N TYR A 242 -5.96 -17.74 -0.25
CA TYR A 242 -5.87 -16.96 0.98
C TYR A 242 -5.25 -17.77 2.10
N LEU A 243 -4.48 -17.08 2.91
CA LEU A 243 -4.00 -17.54 4.20
C LEU A 243 -4.53 -16.60 5.28
N GLU A 244 -5.28 -17.15 6.22
CA GLU A 244 -5.71 -16.42 7.40
C GLU A 244 -4.54 -16.29 8.36
N LEU A 245 -4.10 -15.05 8.55
CA LEU A 245 -3.03 -14.69 9.48
C LEU A 245 -3.63 -13.90 10.64
N PRO A 246 -3.25 -14.19 11.88
CA PRO A 246 -3.63 -13.35 13.01
C PRO A 246 -2.99 -11.96 12.85
N LEU A 247 -3.80 -10.98 12.57
CA LEU A 247 -3.35 -9.58 12.41
C LEU A 247 -3.39 -8.80 13.72
N GLN A 248 -3.95 -9.38 14.76
CA GLN A 248 -4.03 -8.83 16.10
C GLN A 248 -3.54 -9.86 17.11
N ILE A 249 -2.67 -9.43 17.98
CA ILE A 249 -2.11 -10.27 19.03
C ILE A 249 -2.52 -9.68 20.37
N ASN A 250 -3.04 -10.53 21.26
CA ASN A 250 -3.34 -10.16 22.63
C ASN A 250 -2.32 -10.76 23.57
N ALA A 251 -1.90 -9.98 24.55
CA ALA A 251 -1.18 -10.53 25.68
C ALA A 251 -2.05 -11.57 26.38
N ARG A 252 -1.50 -12.74 26.70
CA ARG A 252 -2.16 -13.70 27.59
C ARG A 252 -2.20 -13.12 28.98
N PRO A 253 -3.36 -13.15 29.70
CA PRO A 253 -3.47 -12.62 31.05
C PRO A 253 -2.50 -13.24 32.06
N GLU A 254 -2.04 -14.46 31.80
CA GLU A 254 -1.23 -15.28 32.70
C GLU A 254 0.28 -15.19 32.42
N THR A 255 0.70 -14.59 31.35
CA THR A 255 2.12 -14.46 30.97
C THR A 255 2.35 -13.14 30.27
N GLU A 256 3.11 -12.24 30.88
CA GLU A 256 3.35 -10.90 30.36
C GLU A 256 3.99 -10.87 28.96
N ASP A 257 4.63 -11.97 28.53
CA ASP A 257 5.41 -12.06 27.30
C ASP A 257 4.77 -12.95 26.21
N GLN A 258 3.56 -13.47 26.40
CA GLN A 258 2.93 -14.33 25.41
C GLN A 258 1.67 -13.72 24.81
N TYR A 259 1.54 -13.87 23.50
CA TYR A 259 0.45 -13.31 22.71
C TYR A 259 -0.49 -14.41 22.23
N LEU A 260 -1.79 -14.13 22.32
CA LEU A 260 -2.81 -14.96 21.69
C LEU A 260 -3.05 -14.43 20.28
N TYR A 261 -2.97 -15.30 19.31
CA TYR A 261 -3.25 -14.95 17.92
C TYR A 261 -4.74 -14.92 17.63
N PHE A 262 -5.50 -15.81 18.25
CA PHE A 262 -6.96 -15.88 18.19
C PHE A 262 -7.49 -16.42 19.52
N ASP A 263 -8.67 -15.95 19.88
CA ASP A 263 -9.42 -16.59 20.97
C ASP A 263 -10.24 -17.74 20.37
N GLN A 264 -9.87 -18.96 20.70
CA GLN A 264 -10.55 -20.20 20.32
C GLN A 264 -11.49 -20.71 21.40
N SER A 265 -11.85 -19.89 22.37
CA SER A 265 -12.59 -20.34 23.56
C SER A 265 -13.95 -20.99 23.29
N ASP A 266 -14.48 -20.80 22.09
CA ASP A 266 -15.77 -21.35 21.63
C ASP A 266 -15.68 -22.30 20.43
N GLY A 267 -14.46 -22.72 20.05
CA GLY A 267 -14.24 -23.61 18.91
C GLY A 267 -14.43 -22.97 17.53
N ALA A 268 -14.81 -21.71 17.46
CA ALA A 268 -14.80 -20.92 16.27
C ALA A 268 -13.67 -19.90 16.40
N MET A 269 -12.82 -19.78 15.37
CA MET A 269 -11.85 -18.71 15.29
C MET A 269 -12.60 -17.38 15.14
N GLN A 270 -13.03 -16.81 16.24
CA GLN A 270 -13.54 -15.45 16.26
C GLN A 270 -12.38 -14.51 16.52
N LEU A 271 -12.15 -13.64 15.57
CA LEU A 271 -11.51 -12.39 15.85
C LEU A 271 -12.43 -11.63 16.80
N LYS A 272 -12.23 -11.80 18.09
CA LYS A 272 -12.85 -10.86 19.01
C LYS A 272 -12.38 -9.48 18.60
N GLU A 273 -13.30 -8.53 18.54
CA GLU A 273 -12.98 -7.10 18.48
C GLU A 273 -12.08 -6.75 19.66
N GLN A 274 -10.84 -7.08 19.50
CA GLN A 274 -9.89 -6.73 20.50
C GLN A 274 -9.35 -5.40 20.12
N THR A 275 -9.64 -4.47 20.94
CA THR A 275 -8.92 -3.22 20.98
C THR A 275 -7.44 -3.55 20.88
N VAL A 276 -6.82 -3.15 19.76
CA VAL A 276 -5.39 -2.87 19.77
C VAL A 276 -5.16 -2.15 21.08
N THR A 277 -4.34 -2.72 21.97
CA THR A 277 -4.07 -2.18 23.31
C THR A 277 -3.99 -0.67 23.18
N PRO A 278 -4.82 0.10 23.93
CA PRO A 278 -4.87 1.53 23.76
C PRO A 278 -3.44 2.02 23.84
N ASN A 279 -2.98 2.65 22.79
CA ASN A 279 -1.63 3.09 22.72
C ASN A 279 -1.43 4.18 23.78
N SER A 280 -0.95 3.80 24.95
CA SER A 280 -0.56 4.73 26.01
C SER A 280 0.77 5.41 25.72
N MET A 281 1.33 5.17 24.52
CA MET A 281 2.65 5.65 24.16
C MET A 281 2.64 7.16 23.93
N LYS A 282 3.66 7.78 24.46
CA LYS A 282 3.95 9.18 24.23
C LYS A 282 5.03 9.27 23.15
N ASN A 283 4.87 10.24 22.24
CA ASN A 283 5.95 10.60 21.33
C ASN A 283 7.11 11.28 22.09
N SER A 284 8.19 11.60 21.40
CA SER A 284 9.36 12.28 21.97
C SER A 284 9.04 13.66 22.62
N ARG A 285 7.87 14.22 22.34
CA ARG A 285 7.36 15.47 22.93
C ARG A 285 6.44 15.24 24.13
N GLY A 286 6.23 13.98 24.54
CA GLY A 286 5.36 13.62 25.64
C GLY A 286 3.85 13.60 25.32
N PHE A 287 3.46 13.80 24.06
CA PHE A 287 2.06 13.72 23.65
C PHE A 287 1.64 12.26 23.46
N ILE A 288 0.45 11.93 23.95
CA ILE A 288 -0.16 10.63 23.69
C ILE A 288 -0.48 10.53 22.21
N VAL A 289 0.04 9.48 21.58
CA VAL A 289 -0.26 9.22 20.17
C VAL A 289 -1.55 8.44 20.09
N PHE A 290 -2.63 9.12 19.75
CA PHE A 290 -3.88 8.45 19.43
C PHE A 290 -3.79 7.90 18.00
N GLY A 291 -3.98 6.60 17.86
CA GLY A 291 -4.40 6.06 16.58
C GLY A 291 -5.74 6.68 16.18
N ASP A 292 -6.03 6.77 14.89
CA ASP A 292 -7.37 7.14 14.47
C ASP A 292 -8.38 6.08 14.98
N LYS A 293 -9.69 6.37 14.86
CA LYS A 293 -10.75 5.45 15.33
C LYS A 293 -10.60 4.02 14.78
N ARG A 294 -9.85 3.83 13.71
CA ARG A 294 -9.59 2.58 13.03
C ARG A 294 -8.47 1.78 13.67
N SER A 295 -7.61 2.41 14.45
CA SER A 295 -6.63 1.74 15.30
C SER A 295 -7.24 1.18 16.59
N LYS A 296 -8.51 1.45 16.85
CA LYS A 296 -9.27 0.93 18.00
C LYS A 296 -9.89 -0.45 17.77
N GLY A 297 -9.41 -1.21 16.79
CA GLY A 297 -9.83 -2.59 16.57
C GLY A 297 -11.00 -2.82 15.61
N SER A 298 -11.64 -1.77 15.10
CA SER A 298 -12.80 -1.90 14.20
C SER A 298 -12.49 -1.78 12.70
N GLY A 299 -11.25 -1.87 12.30
CA GLY A 299 -10.85 -1.65 10.91
C GLY A 299 -9.61 -2.41 10.51
N TRP A 300 -9.78 -3.66 10.19
CA TRP A 300 -8.70 -4.58 9.78
C TRP A 300 -7.83 -4.03 8.66
N GLY A 301 -8.41 -3.29 7.73
CA GLY A 301 -7.66 -2.69 6.64
C GLY A 301 -6.57 -1.73 7.07
N HIS A 302 -6.77 -1.02 8.18
CA HIS A 302 -5.78 -0.11 8.72
C HIS A 302 -4.76 -0.79 9.62
N ILE A 303 -5.15 -1.88 10.30
CA ILE A 303 -4.25 -2.72 11.07
C ILE A 303 -3.23 -3.39 10.15
N ALA A 304 -3.67 -3.73 8.94
CA ALA A 304 -2.85 -4.37 7.92
C ALA A 304 -2.28 -3.38 6.88
N SER A 305 -2.16 -2.09 7.19
CA SER A 305 -1.89 -1.06 6.17
C SER A 305 -0.46 -1.00 5.66
N ALA A 306 0.53 -1.51 6.41
CA ALA A 306 1.90 -1.57 5.93
C ALA A 306 2.01 -2.51 4.72
N THR A 307 2.63 -2.04 3.65
CA THR A 307 2.86 -2.87 2.46
C THR A 307 3.86 -3.98 2.80
N PRO A 308 3.56 -5.23 2.45
CA PRO A 308 4.54 -6.30 2.54
C PRO A 308 5.80 -5.96 1.73
N THR A 309 6.96 -6.40 2.21
CA THR A 309 8.24 -6.18 1.53
C THR A 309 8.92 -7.52 1.26
N VAL A 310 9.58 -7.64 0.12
CA VAL A 310 10.34 -8.85 -0.25
C VAL A 310 11.83 -8.61 -0.07
N ALA A 311 12.48 -9.57 0.57
CA ALA A 311 13.94 -9.69 0.57
C ALA A 311 14.32 -11.16 0.37
N GLY A 312 15.11 -11.44 -0.66
CA GLY A 312 15.44 -12.81 -1.07
C GLY A 312 14.19 -13.64 -1.38
N GLU A 313 14.07 -14.79 -0.74
CA GLU A 313 12.93 -15.71 -0.90
C GLU A 313 11.77 -15.43 0.05
N HIS A 314 11.86 -14.37 0.86
CA HIS A 314 10.90 -14.12 1.92
C HIS A 314 10.08 -12.85 1.68
N LEU A 315 8.80 -12.98 1.98
CA LEU A 315 7.84 -11.90 2.07
C LEU A 315 7.66 -11.56 3.55
N TYR A 316 7.96 -10.35 3.93
CA TYR A 316 7.78 -9.83 5.28
C TYR A 316 6.46 -9.08 5.36
N VAL A 317 5.59 -9.54 6.22
CA VAL A 317 4.22 -9.04 6.37
C VAL A 317 4.06 -8.43 7.76
N PRO A 318 4.32 -7.12 7.90
CA PRO A 318 4.24 -6.47 9.19
C PRO A 318 2.79 -6.19 9.60
N VAL A 319 2.53 -6.25 10.89
CA VAL A 319 1.25 -5.91 11.52
C VAL A 319 1.45 -4.72 12.46
N MET A 320 0.44 -3.89 12.61
CA MET A 320 0.55 -2.62 13.36
C MET A 320 1.00 -2.79 14.81
N ASN A 321 0.77 -3.93 15.42
CA ASN A 321 1.18 -4.23 16.80
C ASN A 321 2.64 -4.66 16.94
N GLY A 322 3.42 -4.67 15.85
CA GLY A 322 4.82 -5.03 15.84
C GLY A 322 5.13 -6.45 15.39
N THR A 323 4.12 -7.31 15.22
CA THR A 323 4.33 -8.66 14.68
C THR A 323 4.73 -8.60 13.22
N VAL A 324 5.68 -9.43 12.83
CA VAL A 324 6.13 -9.59 11.45
C VAL A 324 6.08 -11.06 11.07
N PHE A 325 5.19 -11.42 10.15
CA PHE A 325 5.17 -12.74 9.55
C PHE A 325 6.20 -12.82 8.43
N VAL A 326 7.01 -13.86 8.43
CA VAL A 326 7.98 -14.16 7.38
C VAL A 326 7.45 -15.33 6.57
N ILE A 327 7.20 -15.11 5.29
CA ILE A 327 6.51 -16.06 4.43
C ILE A 327 7.37 -16.33 3.19
N ARG A 328 7.50 -17.58 2.79
CA ARG A 328 8.14 -17.93 1.53
C ARG A 328 7.23 -17.50 0.37
N TRP A 329 7.60 -16.43 -0.34
CA TRP A 329 6.72 -15.85 -1.36
C TRP A 329 6.50 -16.75 -2.57
N ASN A 330 7.45 -17.64 -2.90
CA ASN A 330 7.38 -18.56 -4.03
C ASN A 330 6.86 -19.96 -3.65
N ALA A 331 6.30 -20.13 -2.43
CA ALA A 331 5.73 -21.40 -2.00
C ALA A 331 4.65 -21.88 -3.00
N SER A 332 4.61 -23.19 -3.26
CA SER A 332 3.65 -23.80 -4.19
C SER A 332 2.20 -23.58 -3.74
N SER A 333 1.97 -23.60 -2.43
CA SER A 333 0.68 -23.29 -1.81
C SER A 333 0.85 -22.16 -0.80
N LEU A 334 -0.18 -21.29 -0.68
CA LEU A 334 -0.24 -20.26 0.36
C LEU A 334 -1.02 -20.84 1.55
N ASP A 335 -0.33 -21.59 2.39
CA ASP A 335 -0.85 -22.22 3.59
C ASP A 335 0.10 -22.00 4.78
N ALA A 336 -0.18 -22.63 5.92
CA ALA A 336 0.63 -22.50 7.13
C ALA A 336 2.11 -22.85 6.91
N ARG A 337 2.41 -23.79 6.00
CA ARG A 337 3.80 -24.21 5.69
C ARG A 337 4.59 -23.14 4.93
N ALA A 338 3.90 -22.19 4.33
CA ALA A 338 4.55 -21.05 3.70
C ALA A 338 5.08 -20.03 4.73
N VAL A 339 4.54 -20.03 5.95
CA VAL A 339 5.02 -19.19 7.05
C VAL A 339 6.25 -19.85 7.64
N VAL A 340 7.39 -19.21 7.48
CA VAL A 340 8.68 -19.76 7.95
C VAL A 340 9.08 -19.23 9.30
N ASP A 341 8.59 -18.06 9.67
CA ASP A 341 8.90 -17.45 10.97
C ASP A 341 7.88 -16.36 11.35
N ILE A 342 7.80 -16.05 12.63
CA ILE A 342 6.99 -14.95 13.19
C ILE A 342 7.86 -14.22 14.21
N ASN A 343 8.11 -12.95 13.94
CA ASN A 343 8.94 -12.10 14.78
C ASN A 343 8.13 -11.00 15.43
N ASP A 344 8.68 -10.43 16.48
CA ASP A 344 8.13 -9.31 17.22
C ASP A 344 9.14 -8.16 17.24
N LEU A 345 8.69 -6.96 16.96
CA LEU A 345 9.52 -5.74 16.99
C LEU A 345 9.57 -5.09 18.39
N GLY A 346 9.04 -5.74 19.39
CA GLY A 346 9.01 -5.28 20.77
C GLY A 346 7.70 -5.58 21.47
N SER A 347 7.60 -5.21 22.74
CA SER A 347 6.46 -5.52 23.60
C SER A 347 5.14 -5.02 23.02
N ALA A 348 4.06 -5.74 23.27
CA ALA A 348 2.72 -5.32 22.89
C ALA A 348 2.39 -3.93 23.43
N GLY A 349 1.86 -3.07 22.58
CA GLY A 349 1.58 -1.68 22.91
C GLY A 349 2.80 -0.74 22.84
N GLU A 350 3.99 -1.26 22.64
CA GLU A 350 5.22 -0.47 22.54
C GLU A 350 5.81 -0.44 21.14
N SER A 351 5.50 -1.42 20.33
CA SER A 351 6.04 -1.64 18.98
C SER A 351 5.09 -1.26 17.85
N TYR A 352 4.13 -0.39 18.14
CA TYR A 352 3.18 0.07 17.12
C TYR A 352 3.92 0.66 15.91
N HIS A 353 3.61 0.15 14.72
CA HIS A 353 4.22 0.63 13.50
C HIS A 353 3.26 0.56 12.31
N ARG A 354 3.48 1.42 11.31
CA ARG A 354 2.73 1.48 10.05
C ARG A 354 3.62 1.55 8.82
N ALA A 355 4.92 1.59 9.03
CA ALA A 355 5.88 1.64 7.95
C ALA A 355 6.17 0.23 7.43
N SER A 356 6.40 0.10 6.13
CA SER A 356 6.98 -1.12 5.58
C SER A 356 8.41 -1.30 6.06
N LEU A 357 8.86 -2.54 6.17
CA LEU A 357 10.25 -2.82 6.47
C LEU A 357 11.13 -2.42 5.29
N SER A 358 12.33 -1.93 5.60
CA SER A 358 13.36 -1.61 4.61
C SER A 358 14.55 -2.53 4.78
N PHE A 359 15.23 -2.86 3.68
CA PHE A 359 16.35 -3.79 3.65
C PHE A 359 17.53 -3.13 2.96
N SER A 360 18.69 -3.20 3.58
CA SER A 360 19.95 -2.71 3.02
C SER A 360 21.15 -3.45 3.64
N GLU A 361 22.07 -3.90 2.81
CA GLU A 361 23.34 -4.49 3.24
C GLU A 361 23.17 -5.60 4.30
N GLY A 362 22.25 -6.54 4.05
CA GLY A 362 21.98 -7.65 4.97
C GLY A 362 21.26 -7.25 6.27
N ARG A 363 20.79 -6.01 6.37
CA ARG A 363 20.09 -5.50 7.55
C ARG A 363 18.62 -5.23 7.25
N ILE A 364 17.79 -5.36 8.28
CA ILE A 364 16.38 -5.01 8.29
C ILE A 364 16.22 -3.73 9.13
N PHE A 365 15.52 -2.76 8.57
CA PHE A 365 15.17 -1.54 9.28
C PHE A 365 13.66 -1.48 9.48
N ALA A 366 13.25 -1.33 10.74
CA ALA A 366 11.87 -1.17 11.13
C ALA A 366 11.69 0.15 11.90
N HIS A 367 10.69 0.93 11.52
CA HIS A 367 10.36 2.18 12.19
C HIS A 367 9.07 2.00 12.99
N THR A 368 9.23 1.91 14.30
CA THR A 368 8.10 1.92 15.24
C THR A 368 7.79 3.35 15.66
N ILE A 369 6.74 3.51 16.46
CA ILE A 369 6.40 4.82 17.03
C ILE A 369 7.49 5.34 18.00
N ARG A 370 8.30 4.46 18.57
CA ARG A 370 9.35 4.81 19.55
C ARG A 370 10.74 4.86 18.96
N GLU A 371 11.03 3.95 18.04
CA GLU A 371 12.40 3.61 17.69
C GLU A 371 12.57 3.34 16.20
N LEU A 372 13.75 3.59 15.71
CA LEU A 372 14.25 3.02 14.47
C LEU A 372 15.11 1.81 14.85
N ILE A 373 14.61 0.63 14.54
CA ILE A 373 15.25 -0.65 14.85
C ILE A 373 16.08 -1.08 13.64
N CYS A 374 17.33 -1.46 13.87
CA CYS A 374 18.20 -2.08 12.88
C CYS A 374 18.50 -3.51 13.34
N ILE A 375 18.09 -4.49 12.56
CA ILE A 375 18.29 -5.91 12.80
C ILE A 375 19.33 -6.40 11.79
N LYS A 376 20.37 -7.07 12.26
CA LYS A 376 21.34 -7.79 11.43
C LYS A 376 21.51 -9.22 11.99
N SER A 377 22.00 -10.13 11.15
CA SER A 377 22.40 -11.45 11.66
C SER A 377 23.63 -11.32 12.54
N ASP A 378 23.74 -12.18 13.55
CA ASP A 378 24.91 -12.28 14.43
C ASP A 378 26.07 -13.04 13.77
N GLU A 379 25.88 -13.51 12.52
CA GLU A 379 26.90 -14.22 11.76
C GLU A 379 27.82 -13.20 11.04
N GLU A 380 28.95 -12.93 11.67
CA GLU A 380 30.24 -12.63 11.09
C GLU A 380 31.31 -13.48 11.78
#